data_6ef36a571b3a3b3a945033b0b6e8cc19
#
_entry.id   6ef36a571b3a3b3a945033b0b6e8cc19
#
_cell.length_a   1.000
_cell.length_b   1.000
_cell.length_c   1.000
_cell.angle_alpha   90.00
_cell.angle_beta   90.00
_cell.angle_gamma   90.00
#
_symmetry.space_group_name_H-M   'P 1'
#
loop_
_entity.id
_entity.type
_entity.pdbx_description
1 polymer ?
#
loop_
_entity_poly.entity_id
_entity_poly.type
_entity_poly.pdbx_seq_one_letter_code
_entity_poly.pdbx_strand_id
1 'polypeptide(L)'
;MKRRTFLLALGGGLAAAWWLKPGDQGGPHGVYFQPYNTLFRDSGPGRPLLFIDRQRLAANCRRLKQALPPGRAYRIVAKSLPSVPLIREVMAQTGTDRVMVFHQPFINAMAEAEPGCDLLLGKPMPVRAAARF
;
A
#
# COMPACT_ATOMS: atom_id res chain seq x y z
N MET A 1 -11.05 22.51 -42.55
CA MET A 1 -11.03 23.46 -41.40
C MET A 1 -9.93 24.49 -41.64
N LYS A 2 -10.23 25.80 -41.52
CA LYS A 2 -9.19 26.83 -41.66
C LYS A 2 -8.25 26.77 -40.46
N ARG A 3 -6.93 26.86 -40.66
CA ARG A 3 -5.87 26.80 -39.63
C ARG A 3 -6.17 27.73 -38.43
N ARG A 4 -6.75 28.91 -38.67
CA ARG A 4 -7.19 29.84 -37.61
C ARG A 4 -8.28 29.26 -36.71
N THR A 5 -9.28 28.59 -37.27
CA THR A 5 -10.39 27.99 -36.51
C THR A 5 -9.87 26.83 -35.61
N PHE A 6 -8.92 26.06 -36.10
CA PHE A 6 -8.28 25.00 -35.31
C PHE A 6 -7.48 25.56 -34.13
N LEU A 7 -6.69 26.62 -34.35
CA LEU A 7 -5.91 27.27 -33.27
C LEU A 7 -6.80 27.92 -32.21
N LEU A 8 -7.91 28.55 -32.61
CA LEU A 8 -8.87 29.15 -31.68
C LEU A 8 -9.62 28.06 -30.88
N ALA A 9 -9.99 26.96 -31.50
CA ALA A 9 -10.62 25.82 -30.79
C ALA A 9 -9.66 25.14 -29.81
N LEU A 10 -8.37 24.98 -30.17
CA LEU A 10 -7.35 24.43 -29.30
C LEU A 10 -7.07 25.36 -28.09
N GLY A 11 -6.92 26.67 -28.34
CA GLY A 11 -6.71 27.67 -27.29
C GLY A 11 -7.88 27.79 -26.33
N GLY A 12 -9.11 27.81 -26.88
CA GLY A 12 -10.34 27.83 -26.10
C GLY A 12 -10.53 26.54 -25.26
N GLY A 13 -10.20 25.37 -25.84
CA GLY A 13 -10.26 24.09 -25.13
C GLY A 13 -9.27 23.99 -23.96
N LEU A 14 -8.04 24.46 -24.17
CA LEU A 14 -7.04 24.51 -23.11
C LEU A 14 -7.39 25.50 -22.00
N ALA A 15 -7.91 26.66 -22.32
CA ALA A 15 -8.37 27.64 -21.33
C ALA A 15 -9.58 27.11 -20.54
N ALA A 16 -10.53 26.43 -21.17
CA ALA A 16 -11.65 25.80 -20.50
C ALA A 16 -11.20 24.63 -19.61
N ALA A 17 -10.26 23.79 -20.05
CA ALA A 17 -9.70 22.72 -19.26
C ALA A 17 -8.95 23.26 -18.03
N TRP A 18 -8.27 24.38 -18.16
CA TRP A 18 -7.59 25.03 -17.02
C TRP A 18 -8.58 25.64 -16.02
N TRP A 19 -9.70 26.18 -16.48
CA TRP A 19 -10.80 26.71 -15.65
C TRP A 19 -11.60 25.60 -14.96
N LEU A 20 -11.76 24.45 -15.61
CA LEU A 20 -12.48 23.29 -15.08
C LEU A 20 -11.58 22.37 -14.22
N LYS A 21 -10.28 22.67 -14.15
CA LYS A 21 -9.37 21.93 -13.28
C LYS A 21 -9.82 22.10 -11.82
N PRO A 22 -10.18 21.03 -11.12
CA PRO A 22 -10.48 21.12 -9.69
C PRO A 22 -9.31 21.77 -8.97
N GLY A 23 -9.59 22.81 -8.20
CA GLY A 23 -8.60 23.42 -7.31
C GLY A 23 -8.28 22.45 -6.19
N ASP A 24 -7.38 21.50 -6.44
CA ASP A 24 -6.85 20.64 -5.41
C ASP A 24 -5.89 21.45 -4.53
N GLN A 25 -6.46 22.17 -3.58
CA GLN A 25 -5.71 22.96 -2.60
C GLN A 25 -5.37 22.11 -1.35
N GLY A 26 -5.67 20.82 -1.37
CA GLY A 26 -5.54 19.98 -0.20
C GLY A 26 -6.43 20.48 0.95
N GLY A 27 -7.45 19.75 1.33
CA GLY A 27 -8.25 20.10 2.50
C GLY A 27 -7.44 19.95 3.80
N PRO A 28 -7.84 20.62 4.90
CA PRO A 28 -7.25 20.37 6.20
C PRO A 28 -7.42 18.90 6.56
N HIS A 29 -6.39 18.30 7.14
CA HIS A 29 -6.46 16.91 7.61
C HIS A 29 -7.58 16.76 8.63
N GLY A 30 -8.33 15.66 8.54
CA GLY A 30 -9.39 15.34 9.50
C GLY A 30 -8.84 15.28 10.94
N VAL A 31 -9.74 15.46 11.91
CA VAL A 31 -9.41 15.52 13.36
C VAL A 31 -8.51 14.35 13.81
N TYR A 32 -8.71 13.16 13.21
CA TYR A 32 -7.87 12.00 13.51
C TYR A 32 -6.38 12.20 13.20
N PHE A 33 -6.05 12.92 12.12
CA PHE A 33 -4.65 13.11 11.70
C PHE A 33 -3.96 14.31 12.37
N GLN A 34 -4.72 15.21 12.98
CA GLN A 34 -4.17 16.44 13.58
C GLN A 34 -3.09 16.17 14.64
N PRO A 35 -3.29 15.27 15.65
CA PRO A 35 -2.27 14.99 16.64
C PRO A 35 -1.00 14.39 16.05
N TYR A 36 -1.12 13.53 15.03
CA TYR A 36 0.03 12.95 14.34
C TYR A 36 0.81 13.99 13.54
N ASN A 37 0.10 14.89 12.83
CA ASN A 37 0.75 15.98 12.10
C ASN A 37 1.52 16.91 13.05
N THR A 38 0.96 17.23 14.21
CA THR A 38 1.65 18.01 15.23
C THR A 38 2.88 17.27 15.75
N LEU A 39 2.74 16.01 16.13
CA LEU A 39 3.84 15.18 16.61
C LEU A 39 4.99 15.11 15.58
N PHE A 40 4.67 14.84 14.30
CA PHE A 40 5.70 14.71 13.26
C PHE A 40 6.33 16.05 12.88
N ARG A 41 5.59 17.14 12.94
CA ARG A 41 6.14 18.49 12.75
C ARG A 41 7.12 18.86 13.86
N ASP A 42 6.76 18.56 15.10
CA ASP A 42 7.50 19.03 16.28
C ASP A 42 8.66 18.09 16.67
N SER A 43 8.53 16.79 16.37
CA SER A 43 9.47 15.73 16.80
C SER A 43 9.82 14.74 15.69
N GLY A 44 9.40 14.98 14.45
CA GLY A 44 9.67 14.08 13.34
C GLY A 44 11.15 14.11 12.92
N PRO A 45 11.68 12.99 12.38
CA PRO A 45 13.10 12.88 12.00
C PRO A 45 13.48 13.62 10.71
N GLY A 46 12.61 14.47 10.15
CA GLY A 46 12.87 15.25 8.93
C GLY A 46 13.02 14.40 7.64
N ARG A 47 12.54 13.17 7.65
CA ARG A 47 12.56 12.23 6.50
C ARG A 47 11.22 11.54 6.35
N PRO A 48 10.87 11.02 5.15
CA PRO A 48 9.65 10.26 4.96
C PRO A 48 9.53 9.10 5.94
N LEU A 49 8.35 8.94 6.54
CA LEU A 49 8.04 7.90 7.51
C LEU A 49 6.83 7.09 7.04
N LEU A 50 6.85 5.81 7.35
CA LEU A 50 5.67 4.98 7.35
C LEU A 50 5.13 4.92 8.78
N PHE A 51 3.93 5.44 8.98
CA PHE A 51 3.24 5.39 10.26
C PHE A 51 2.14 4.33 10.24
N ILE A 52 2.13 3.46 11.24
CA ILE A 52 1.12 2.41 11.40
C ILE A 52 0.38 2.62 12.72
N ASP A 53 -0.93 2.87 12.63
CA ASP A 53 -1.82 2.87 13.79
C ASP A 53 -2.18 1.41 14.15
N ARG A 54 -1.59 0.90 15.22
CA ARG A 54 -1.78 -0.49 15.67
C ARG A 54 -3.22 -0.79 16.09
N GLN A 55 -3.94 0.17 16.64
CA GLN A 55 -5.34 -0.03 17.06
C GLN A 55 -6.25 -0.21 15.83
N ARG A 56 -6.05 0.62 14.81
CA ARG A 56 -6.77 0.50 13.54
C ARG A 56 -6.38 -0.76 12.78
N LEU A 57 -5.11 -1.11 12.78
CA LEU A 57 -4.64 -2.38 12.20
C LEU A 57 -5.36 -3.57 12.85
N ALA A 58 -5.38 -3.62 14.19
CA ALA A 58 -6.06 -4.68 14.93
C ALA A 58 -7.57 -4.71 14.64
N ALA A 59 -8.22 -3.55 14.56
CA ALA A 59 -9.65 -3.47 14.19
C ALA A 59 -9.90 -4.01 12.78
N ASN A 60 -9.03 -3.68 11.82
CA ASN A 60 -9.12 -4.19 10.44
C ASN A 60 -8.88 -5.69 10.36
N CYS A 61 -7.89 -6.23 11.09
CA CYS A 61 -7.65 -7.67 11.17
C CYS A 61 -8.86 -8.42 11.75
N ARG A 62 -9.50 -7.89 12.80
CA ARG A 62 -10.73 -8.48 13.36
C ARG A 62 -11.87 -8.49 12.34
N ARG A 63 -12.12 -7.37 11.65
CA ARG A 63 -13.15 -7.28 10.61
C ARG A 63 -12.89 -8.27 9.47
N LEU A 64 -11.63 -8.39 9.04
CA LEU A 64 -11.24 -9.36 8.03
C LEU A 64 -11.56 -10.80 8.47
N LYS A 65 -11.16 -11.18 9.69
CA LYS A 65 -11.47 -12.52 10.23
C LYS A 65 -12.97 -12.81 10.28
N GLN A 66 -13.77 -11.84 10.71
CA GLN A 66 -15.21 -11.95 10.76
C GLN A 66 -15.87 -12.08 9.38
N ALA A 67 -15.28 -11.49 8.36
CA ALA A 67 -15.76 -11.53 6.97
C ALA A 67 -15.35 -12.81 6.23
N LEU A 68 -14.43 -13.61 6.77
CA LEU A 68 -14.01 -14.86 6.13
C LEU A 68 -15.10 -15.95 6.29
N PRO A 69 -15.56 -16.54 5.18
CA PRO A 69 -16.46 -17.68 5.25
C PRO A 69 -15.80 -18.87 5.97
N PRO A 70 -16.58 -19.73 6.64
CA PRO A 70 -16.08 -20.96 7.26
C PRO A 70 -15.27 -21.81 6.26
N GLY A 71 -14.16 -22.38 6.72
CA GLY A 71 -13.29 -23.24 5.90
C GLY A 71 -12.43 -22.51 4.86
N ARG A 72 -12.46 -21.17 4.81
CA ARG A 72 -11.57 -20.39 3.93
C ARG A 72 -10.30 -19.97 4.66
N ALA A 73 -9.17 -20.14 3.98
CA ALA A 73 -7.90 -19.67 4.45
C ALA A 73 -7.63 -18.24 3.95
N TYR A 74 -7.02 -17.43 4.79
CA TYR A 74 -6.56 -16.09 4.45
C TYR A 74 -5.08 -16.10 4.08
N ARG A 75 -4.69 -15.36 3.05
CA ARG A 75 -3.30 -15.16 2.64
C ARG A 75 -2.98 -13.67 2.56
N ILE A 76 -1.95 -13.22 3.27
CA ILE A 76 -1.49 -11.83 3.26
C ILE A 76 -0.84 -11.54 1.91
N VAL A 77 -1.21 -10.46 1.25
CA VAL A 77 -0.61 -10.00 -0.01
C VAL A 77 0.43 -8.92 0.29
N ALA A 78 1.71 -9.28 0.27
CA ALA A 78 2.83 -8.41 0.59
C ALA A 78 3.32 -7.60 -0.64
N LYS A 79 2.40 -7.01 -1.40
CA LYS A 79 2.73 -6.24 -2.61
C LYS A 79 2.96 -4.76 -2.33
N SER A 80 2.01 -4.13 -1.66
CA SER A 80 1.99 -2.67 -1.47
C SER A 80 2.81 -2.24 -0.26
N LEU A 81 3.01 -3.12 0.70
CA LEU A 81 3.72 -2.83 1.94
C LEU A 81 4.58 -4.03 2.37
N PRO A 82 5.69 -4.28 1.66
CA PRO A 82 6.58 -5.42 1.92
C PRO A 82 7.45 -5.14 3.17
N SER A 83 6.87 -5.30 4.34
CA SER A 83 7.54 -5.12 5.64
C SER A 83 7.38 -6.38 6.48
N VAL A 84 8.49 -7.09 6.73
CA VAL A 84 8.50 -8.32 7.55
C VAL A 84 7.86 -8.08 8.93
N PRO A 85 8.22 -7.03 9.71
CA PRO A 85 7.59 -6.76 11.00
C PRO A 85 6.09 -6.54 10.92
N LEU A 86 5.59 -5.83 9.89
CA LEU A 86 4.16 -5.60 9.71
C LEU A 86 3.43 -6.89 9.33
N ILE A 87 4.01 -7.70 8.46
CA ILE A 87 3.44 -9.00 8.08
C ILE A 87 3.35 -9.90 9.29
N ARG A 88 4.39 -9.99 10.11
CA ARG A 88 4.40 -10.75 11.38
C ARG A 88 3.29 -10.31 12.32
N GLU A 89 3.09 -9.00 12.48
CA GLU A 89 1.99 -8.46 13.29
C GLU A 89 0.61 -8.89 12.74
N VAL A 90 0.41 -8.82 11.42
CA VAL A 90 -0.85 -9.26 10.77
C VAL A 90 -1.03 -10.78 10.90
N MET A 91 0.03 -11.57 10.73
CA MET A 91 -0.01 -13.03 10.93
C MET A 91 -0.47 -13.37 12.36
N ALA A 92 0.14 -12.75 13.37
CA ALA A 92 -0.22 -12.95 14.77
C ALA A 92 -1.69 -12.59 15.06
N GLN A 93 -2.20 -11.50 14.49
CA GLN A 93 -3.57 -11.05 14.71
C GLN A 93 -4.62 -11.86 13.94
N THR A 94 -4.28 -12.34 12.75
CA THR A 94 -5.21 -13.10 11.89
C THR A 94 -5.14 -14.60 12.09
N GLY A 95 -4.02 -15.11 12.62
CA GLY A 95 -3.77 -16.54 12.79
C GLY A 95 -3.41 -17.24 11.48
N THR A 96 -3.00 -16.50 10.44
CA THR A 96 -2.54 -17.09 9.18
C THR A 96 -1.01 -17.19 9.15
N ASP A 97 -0.51 -18.26 8.58
CA ASP A 97 0.89 -18.48 8.23
C ASP A 97 1.17 -18.28 6.73
N ARG A 98 0.19 -17.76 5.97
CA ARG A 98 0.20 -17.72 4.50
C ARG A 98 0.48 -16.32 4.00
N VAL A 99 1.53 -16.16 3.18
CA VAL A 99 1.92 -14.88 2.58
C VAL A 99 2.14 -15.03 1.08
N MET A 100 1.69 -14.04 0.31
CA MET A 100 1.99 -13.92 -1.11
C MET A 100 3.01 -12.82 -1.32
N VAL A 101 4.11 -13.16 -1.97
CA VAL A 101 5.25 -12.29 -2.28
C VAL A 101 5.45 -12.14 -3.79
N PHE A 102 6.23 -11.15 -4.24
CA PHE A 102 6.26 -10.78 -5.66
C PHE A 102 7.67 -10.64 -6.24
N HIS A 103 8.72 -10.79 -5.45
CA HIS A 103 10.10 -10.72 -5.94
C HIS A 103 11.05 -11.50 -5.02
N GLN A 104 12.14 -12.01 -5.61
CA GLN A 104 13.05 -12.93 -4.96
C GLN A 104 13.71 -12.37 -3.67
N PRO A 105 14.21 -11.13 -3.60
CA PRO A 105 14.83 -10.66 -2.36
C PRO A 105 13.88 -10.66 -1.16
N PHE A 106 12.61 -10.40 -1.40
CA PHE A 106 11.63 -10.38 -0.31
C PHE A 106 11.13 -11.77 0.07
N ILE A 107 11.06 -12.73 -0.88
CA ILE A 107 10.76 -14.12 -0.53
C ILE A 107 11.87 -14.72 0.34
N ASN A 108 13.15 -14.44 0.05
CA ASN A 108 14.26 -14.87 0.88
C ASN A 108 14.16 -14.25 2.29
N ALA A 109 13.94 -12.92 2.38
CA ALA A 109 13.79 -12.25 3.66
C ALA A 109 12.62 -12.80 4.50
N MET A 110 11.51 -13.18 3.85
CA MET A 110 10.38 -13.81 4.54
C MET A 110 10.69 -15.25 4.95
N ALA A 111 11.33 -16.06 4.10
CA ALA A 111 11.70 -17.44 4.41
C ALA A 111 12.70 -17.51 5.57
N GLU A 112 13.64 -16.57 5.64
CA GLU A 112 14.61 -16.44 6.72
C GLU A 112 13.93 -15.98 8.03
N ALA A 113 13.07 -14.99 7.96
CA ALA A 113 12.42 -14.39 9.14
C ALA A 113 11.29 -15.25 9.71
N GLU A 114 10.61 -16.04 8.86
CA GLU A 114 9.44 -16.87 9.19
C GLU A 114 9.56 -18.25 8.51
N PRO A 115 10.43 -19.15 8.98
CA PRO A 115 10.72 -20.43 8.30
C PRO A 115 9.50 -21.36 8.14
N GLY A 116 8.48 -21.22 8.98
CA GLY A 116 7.23 -21.99 8.91
C GLY A 116 6.13 -21.38 8.03
N CYS A 117 6.42 -20.28 7.34
CA CYS A 117 5.43 -19.55 6.55
C CYS A 117 5.16 -20.24 5.21
N ASP A 118 3.89 -20.39 4.84
CA ASP A 118 3.47 -20.82 3.50
C ASP A 118 3.62 -19.63 2.54
N LEU A 119 4.71 -19.62 1.75
CA LEU A 119 5.04 -18.56 0.80
C LEU A 119 4.54 -18.89 -0.61
N LEU A 120 3.71 -18.01 -1.16
CA LEU A 120 3.25 -18.09 -2.54
C LEU A 120 3.89 -16.97 -3.37
N LEU A 121 4.54 -17.32 -4.47
CA LEU A 121 5.00 -16.33 -5.44
C LEU A 121 3.83 -15.87 -6.32
N GLY A 122 3.45 -14.59 -6.21
CA GLY A 122 2.27 -14.00 -6.87
C GLY A 122 2.48 -13.64 -8.34
N LYS A 123 3.67 -13.88 -8.91
CA LYS A 123 3.99 -13.70 -10.33
C LYS A 123 5.17 -14.59 -10.72
N PRO A 124 5.33 -14.94 -12.01
CA PRO A 124 6.53 -15.63 -12.49
C PRO A 124 7.80 -14.86 -12.15
N MET A 125 8.89 -15.58 -11.87
CA MET A 125 10.21 -14.99 -11.72
C MET A 125 11.19 -15.58 -12.74
N PRO A 126 12.24 -14.84 -13.14
CA PRO A 126 13.30 -15.36 -13.99
C PRO A 126 14.00 -16.57 -13.35
N VAL A 127 14.39 -17.56 -14.16
CA VAL A 127 15.06 -18.78 -13.67
C VAL A 127 16.29 -18.46 -12.81
N ARG A 128 17.10 -17.47 -13.21
CA ARG A 128 18.27 -17.04 -12.44
C ARG A 128 17.89 -16.42 -11.07
N ALA A 129 16.71 -15.85 -10.94
CA ALA A 129 16.23 -15.34 -9.65
C ALA A 129 15.72 -16.50 -8.77
N ALA A 130 15.06 -17.50 -9.37
CA ALA A 130 14.65 -18.71 -8.67
C ALA A 130 15.84 -19.50 -8.12
N ALA A 131 16.96 -19.54 -8.84
CA ALA A 131 18.20 -20.22 -8.40
C ALA A 131 18.88 -19.54 -7.18
N ARG A 132 18.41 -18.36 -6.74
CA ARG A 132 18.91 -17.65 -5.55
C ARG A 132 17.98 -17.78 -4.33
N PHE A 133 16.90 -18.50 -4.49
CA PHE A 133 16.00 -18.92 -3.39
C PHE A 133 16.50 -20.21 -2.77
#